data_beaeb3682c5424b369390935c8aa3273
#
_entry.id   beaeb3682c5424b369390935c8aa3273
#
_cell.length_a   1.000
_cell.length_b   1.000
_cell.length_c   1.000
_cell.angle_alpha   90.00
_cell.angle_beta   90.00
_cell.angle_gamma   90.00
#
_symmetry.space_group_name_H-M   'P 1'
#
loop_
_entity.id
_entity.type
_entity.pdbx_description
1 polymer ?
#
loop_
_entity_poly.entity_id
_entity_poly.type
_entity_poly.pdbx_seq_one_letter_code
_entity_poly.pdbx_strand_id
1 'polypeptide(L)'
;MPADAFSFHGYLYFLLLPLLAGLPHAGSLLRDRADHYAQVICTRVSRGTYLCSKWIATFVSGGVAAVVPCALSFLLLLTRYPVINPVAGSGHQVAQSTSMFAELYMTQPLVWVVLWLGILFVAGGVLATLGLVVTYITEYGLIVHVLPFLLLYVLTTVFTALGFGTVSPLTTIDPSRNVGCPLWLLALEFGLLACAGAIPLAVDAKRGER
;
A
#
# COMPACT_ATOMS: atom_id res chain seq x y z
N MET A 1 20.53 5.61 21.65
CA MET A 1 19.58 6.41 20.87
C MET A 1 18.19 5.99 21.28
N PRO A 2 17.28 6.90 21.53
CA PRO A 2 15.95 6.51 22.02
C PRO A 2 15.25 5.68 20.95
N ALA A 3 14.85 4.48 21.31
CA ALA A 3 14.04 3.57 20.49
C ALA A 3 12.77 4.26 19.98
N ASP A 4 12.31 5.26 20.69
CA ASP A 4 11.10 6.04 20.43
C ASP A 4 11.16 6.87 19.14
N ALA A 5 12.33 7.38 18.75
CA ALA A 5 12.45 8.18 17.53
C ALA A 5 12.30 7.33 16.26
N PHE A 6 12.84 6.11 16.26
CA PHE A 6 12.68 5.17 15.15
C PHE A 6 11.25 4.66 15.00
N SER A 7 10.57 4.42 16.12
CA SER A 7 9.17 4.02 16.15
C SER A 7 8.24 5.10 15.59
N PHE A 8 8.51 6.37 15.91
CA PHE A 8 7.71 7.50 15.43
C PHE A 8 7.84 7.71 13.92
N HIS A 9 9.06 7.67 13.36
CA HIS A 9 9.29 7.80 11.92
C HIS A 9 8.66 6.65 11.12
N GLY A 10 8.77 5.41 11.63
CA GLY A 10 8.12 4.25 11.02
C GLY A 10 6.60 4.39 11.03
N TYR A 11 6.02 4.79 12.16
CA TYR A 11 4.57 5.01 12.25
C TYR A 11 4.06 6.07 11.29
N LEU A 12 4.73 7.22 11.20
CA LEU A 12 4.37 8.29 10.26
C LEU A 12 4.43 7.81 8.81
N TYR A 13 5.44 7.02 8.47
CA TYR A 13 5.58 6.46 7.13
C TYR A 13 4.40 5.57 6.76
N PHE A 14 4.06 4.58 7.61
CA PHE A 14 2.92 3.69 7.37
C PHE A 14 1.58 4.43 7.39
N LEU A 15 1.43 5.44 8.23
CA LEU A 15 0.26 6.30 8.25
C LEU A 15 0.07 7.06 6.93
N LEU A 16 1.15 7.65 6.40
CA LEU A 16 1.12 8.44 5.16
C LEU A 16 1.23 7.59 3.89
N LEU A 17 1.50 6.29 4.04
CA LEU A 17 1.71 5.38 2.91
C LEU A 17 0.58 5.43 1.86
N PRO A 18 -0.72 5.46 2.21
CA PRO A 18 -1.78 5.53 1.21
C PRO A 18 -1.72 6.81 0.37
N LEU A 19 -1.35 7.91 1.00
CA LEU A 19 -1.18 9.20 0.32
C LEU A 19 0.03 9.17 -0.60
N LEU A 20 1.18 8.67 -0.12
CA LEU A 20 2.41 8.53 -0.91
C LEU A 20 2.22 7.61 -2.11
N ALA A 21 1.56 6.47 -1.91
CA ALA A 21 1.28 5.51 -2.98
C ALA A 21 0.38 6.08 -4.08
N GLY A 22 -0.57 6.95 -3.73
CA GLY A 22 -1.48 7.59 -4.68
C GLY A 22 -0.83 8.72 -5.51
N LEU A 23 0.20 9.40 -4.98
CA LEU A 23 0.77 10.59 -5.61
C LEU A 23 1.20 10.41 -7.08
N PRO A 24 1.89 9.33 -7.49
CA PRO A 24 2.44 9.27 -8.84
C PRO A 24 1.39 9.20 -9.94
N HIS A 25 0.33 8.42 -9.76
CA HIS A 25 -0.53 8.06 -10.89
C HIS A 25 -2.04 7.97 -10.59
N ALA A 26 -2.49 8.06 -9.35
CA ALA A 26 -3.90 7.92 -8.99
C ALA A 26 -4.80 8.95 -9.69
N GLY A 27 -4.32 10.19 -9.88
CA GLY A 27 -5.03 11.25 -10.60
C GLY A 27 -4.92 11.20 -12.13
N SER A 28 -4.27 10.19 -12.72
CA SER A 28 -4.01 10.15 -14.17
C SER A 28 -5.28 10.06 -15.00
N LEU A 29 -6.28 9.30 -14.56
CA LEU A 29 -7.55 9.16 -15.25
C LEU A 29 -8.35 10.47 -15.24
N LEU A 30 -8.27 11.24 -14.15
CA LEU A 30 -8.90 12.56 -14.06
C LEU A 30 -8.28 13.53 -15.07
N ARG A 31 -6.96 13.57 -15.16
CA ARG A 31 -6.24 14.41 -16.14
C ARG A 31 -6.59 14.03 -17.56
N ASP A 32 -6.59 12.74 -17.89
CA ASP A 32 -6.94 12.27 -19.23
C ASP A 32 -8.38 12.62 -19.64
N ARG A 33 -9.30 12.71 -18.67
CA ARG A 33 -10.68 13.18 -18.93
C ARG A 33 -10.73 14.69 -19.16
N ALA A 34 -10.00 15.46 -18.34
CA ALA A 34 -9.95 16.91 -18.47
C ALA A 34 -9.34 17.36 -19.80
N ASP A 35 -8.30 16.65 -20.26
CA ASP A 35 -7.58 16.94 -21.51
C ASP A 35 -8.25 16.30 -22.75
N HIS A 36 -9.42 15.66 -22.61
CA HIS A 36 -10.11 14.89 -23.65
C HIS A 36 -9.28 13.76 -24.29
N TYR A 37 -8.13 13.44 -23.69
CA TYR A 37 -7.21 12.41 -24.18
C TYR A 37 -7.84 11.01 -24.19
N ALA A 38 -8.66 10.71 -23.19
CA ALA A 38 -9.38 9.44 -23.10
C ALA A 38 -10.30 9.20 -24.33
N GLN A 39 -10.93 10.27 -24.84
CA GLN A 39 -11.80 10.18 -26.03
C GLN A 39 -11.00 9.85 -27.28
N VAL A 40 -9.86 10.50 -27.46
CA VAL A 40 -8.98 10.29 -28.63
C VAL A 40 -8.38 8.88 -28.64
N ILE A 41 -7.95 8.36 -27.50
CA ILE A 41 -7.40 7.01 -27.41
C ILE A 41 -8.47 5.94 -27.65
N CYS A 42 -9.66 6.12 -27.11
CA CYS A 42 -10.75 5.15 -27.26
C CYS A 42 -11.26 5.02 -28.72
N THR A 43 -10.84 5.89 -29.64
CA THR A 43 -11.08 5.68 -31.09
C THR A 43 -10.15 4.63 -31.71
N ARG A 44 -9.01 4.34 -31.07
CA ARG A 44 -7.97 3.43 -31.59
C ARG A 44 -7.86 2.13 -30.79
N VAL A 45 -8.23 2.17 -29.51
CA VAL A 45 -8.07 1.07 -28.57
C VAL A 45 -9.37 0.88 -27.81
N SER A 46 -9.73 -0.38 -27.50
CA SER A 46 -10.92 -0.64 -26.69
C SER A 46 -10.82 0.02 -25.30
N ARG A 47 -11.94 0.53 -24.80
CA ARG A 47 -12.02 1.20 -23.49
C ARG A 47 -11.53 0.27 -22.37
N GLY A 48 -11.81 -1.03 -22.46
CA GLY A 48 -11.34 -2.02 -21.50
C GLY A 48 -9.82 -2.13 -21.44
N THR A 49 -9.15 -2.16 -22.62
CA THR A 49 -7.68 -2.20 -22.69
C THR A 49 -7.06 -0.91 -22.11
N TYR A 50 -7.66 0.24 -22.41
CA TYR A 50 -7.20 1.53 -21.85
C TYR A 50 -7.30 1.56 -20.33
N LEU A 51 -8.46 1.17 -19.75
CA LEU A 51 -8.66 1.16 -18.30
C LEU A 51 -7.76 0.13 -17.59
N CYS A 52 -7.57 -1.04 -18.19
CA CYS A 52 -6.66 -2.06 -17.67
C CYS A 52 -5.21 -1.56 -17.62
N SER A 53 -4.74 -0.90 -18.69
CA SER A 53 -3.40 -0.32 -18.71
C SER A 53 -3.22 0.77 -17.65
N LYS A 54 -4.23 1.60 -17.41
CA LYS A 54 -4.23 2.61 -16.34
C LYS A 54 -4.19 1.97 -14.95
N TRP A 55 -4.96 0.91 -14.75
CA TRP A 55 -4.95 0.18 -13.48
C TRP A 55 -3.58 -0.43 -13.18
N ILE A 56 -2.98 -1.12 -14.16
CA ILE A 56 -1.64 -1.70 -14.02
C ILE A 56 -0.60 -0.62 -13.76
N ALA A 57 -0.61 0.48 -14.53
CA ALA A 57 0.32 1.58 -14.35
C ALA A 57 0.21 2.21 -12.96
N THR A 58 -1.02 2.40 -12.46
CA THR A 58 -1.27 2.95 -11.12
C THR A 58 -0.83 1.97 -10.04
N PHE A 59 -1.10 0.68 -10.21
CA PHE A 59 -0.66 -0.35 -9.27
C PHE A 59 0.86 -0.40 -9.16
N VAL A 60 1.56 -0.48 -10.29
CA VAL A 60 3.03 -0.56 -10.30
C VAL A 60 3.66 0.73 -9.75
N SER A 61 3.19 1.90 -10.19
CA SER A 61 3.73 3.18 -9.71
C SER A 61 3.49 3.41 -8.21
N GLY A 62 2.32 3.03 -7.70
CA GLY A 62 2.00 3.08 -6.28
C GLY A 62 2.84 2.11 -5.44
N GLY A 63 3.03 0.89 -5.93
CA GLY A 63 3.91 -0.09 -5.30
C GLY A 63 5.36 0.38 -5.24
N VAL A 64 5.89 0.92 -6.33
CA VAL A 64 7.25 1.50 -6.36
C VAL A 64 7.37 2.68 -5.40
N ALA A 65 6.41 3.60 -5.39
CA ALA A 65 6.41 4.75 -4.49
C ALA A 65 6.39 4.34 -3.01
N ALA A 66 5.72 3.24 -2.70
CA ALA A 66 5.70 2.69 -1.34
C ALA A 66 7.02 2.00 -0.97
N VAL A 67 7.67 1.30 -1.89
CA VAL A 67 8.89 0.52 -1.59
C VAL A 67 10.14 1.39 -1.53
N VAL A 68 10.26 2.38 -2.43
CA VAL A 68 11.50 3.14 -2.62
C VAL A 68 12.03 3.78 -1.33
N PRO A 69 11.22 4.49 -0.51
CA PRO A 69 11.73 5.10 0.72
C PRO A 69 12.24 4.06 1.73
N CYS A 70 11.53 2.94 1.90
CA CYS A 70 11.96 1.87 2.79
C CYS A 70 13.22 1.17 2.30
N ALA A 71 13.29 0.85 1.01
CA ALA A 71 14.45 0.21 0.41
C ALA A 71 15.70 1.09 0.50
N LEU A 72 15.57 2.39 0.21
CA LEU A 72 16.67 3.35 0.34
C LEU A 72 17.13 3.49 1.79
N SER A 73 16.20 3.58 2.74
CA SER A 73 16.53 3.63 4.17
C SER A 73 17.28 2.38 4.61
N PHE A 74 16.83 1.21 4.17
CA PHE A 74 17.47 -0.05 4.47
C PHE A 74 18.87 -0.14 3.85
N LEU A 75 19.03 0.24 2.59
CA LEU A 75 20.35 0.24 1.91
C LEU A 75 21.33 1.19 2.59
N LEU A 76 20.86 2.39 2.99
CA LEU A 76 21.71 3.34 3.73
C LEU A 76 22.12 2.79 5.10
N LEU A 77 21.25 2.08 5.81
CA LEU A 77 21.60 1.42 7.06
C LEU A 77 22.64 0.33 6.86
N LEU A 78 22.54 -0.46 5.79
CA LEU A 78 23.52 -1.51 5.46
C LEU A 78 24.93 -0.95 5.21
N THR A 79 25.07 0.28 4.75
CA THR A 79 26.40 0.92 4.57
C THR A 79 27.05 1.31 5.89
N ARG A 80 26.29 1.43 6.97
CA ARG A 80 26.77 1.87 8.29
C ARG A 80 26.83 0.76 9.33
N TYR A 81 25.97 -0.23 9.20
CA TYR A 81 25.82 -1.31 10.19
C TYR A 81 25.88 -2.68 9.52
N PRO A 82 26.70 -3.61 10.03
CA PRO A 82 26.70 -4.98 9.55
C PRO A 82 25.37 -5.67 9.86
N VAL A 83 24.97 -6.60 8.99
CA VAL A 83 23.80 -7.43 9.25
C VAL A 83 24.13 -8.40 10.38
N ILE A 84 23.53 -8.22 11.52
CA ILE A 84 23.67 -9.09 12.70
C ILE A 84 22.33 -9.78 12.90
N ASN A 85 22.37 -11.10 13.16
CA ASN A 85 21.16 -11.83 13.52
C ASN A 85 20.60 -11.28 14.83
N PRO A 86 19.30 -10.98 14.88
CA PRO A 86 18.67 -10.43 16.07
C PRO A 86 18.76 -11.44 17.22
N VAL A 87 19.12 -10.96 18.42
CA VAL A 87 19.17 -11.78 19.62
C VAL A 87 17.82 -11.69 20.33
N ALA A 88 17.21 -12.81 20.61
CA ALA A 88 15.96 -12.89 21.34
C ALA A 88 16.09 -12.21 22.71
N GLY A 89 15.15 -11.32 23.06
CA GLY A 89 15.12 -10.63 24.34
C GLY A 89 15.97 -9.36 24.45
N SER A 90 16.62 -8.89 23.36
CA SER A 90 17.43 -7.67 23.39
C SER A 90 16.63 -6.36 23.56
N GLY A 91 15.30 -6.41 23.48
CA GLY A 91 14.42 -5.21 23.57
C GLY A 91 14.48 -4.27 22.36
N HIS A 92 15.34 -4.55 21.38
CA HIS A 92 15.56 -3.73 20.19
C HIS A 92 15.07 -4.43 18.91
N GLN A 93 14.14 -5.37 19.07
CA GLN A 93 13.60 -6.15 17.96
C GLN A 93 12.50 -5.39 17.24
N VAL A 94 12.57 -5.32 15.92
CA VAL A 94 11.50 -4.75 15.08
C VAL A 94 10.30 -5.70 15.05
N ALA A 95 10.54 -7.00 14.98
CA ALA A 95 9.50 -8.02 14.99
C ALA A 95 9.42 -8.71 16.38
N GLN A 96 8.22 -8.79 16.92
CA GLN A 96 7.97 -9.54 18.15
C GLN A 96 7.94 -11.04 17.84
N SER A 97 8.15 -11.90 18.86
CA SER A 97 8.08 -13.36 18.71
C SER A 97 6.73 -13.88 18.19
N THR A 98 5.68 -13.10 18.36
CA THR A 98 4.31 -13.39 17.90
C THR A 98 3.96 -12.71 16.56
N SER A 99 4.89 -11.95 15.96
CA SER A 99 4.64 -11.31 14.67
C SER A 99 4.75 -12.30 13.52
N MET A 100 4.11 -11.95 12.40
CA MET A 100 4.15 -12.74 11.18
C MET A 100 5.60 -12.91 10.69
N PHE A 101 6.02 -14.14 10.39
CA PHE A 101 7.38 -14.49 9.96
C PHE A 101 8.48 -14.21 11.00
N ALA A 102 8.18 -14.28 12.32
CA ALA A 102 9.17 -14.08 13.37
C ALA A 102 10.37 -15.04 13.27
N GLU A 103 10.14 -16.32 12.93
CA GLU A 103 11.22 -17.29 12.69
C GLU A 103 12.15 -16.86 11.56
N LEU A 104 11.57 -16.35 10.45
CA LEU A 104 12.36 -15.88 9.31
C LEU A 104 13.21 -14.67 9.68
N TYR A 105 12.65 -13.77 10.50
CA TYR A 105 13.39 -12.62 11.03
C TYR A 105 14.60 -13.04 11.87
N MET A 106 14.46 -14.08 12.70
CA MET A 106 15.53 -14.57 13.56
C MET A 106 16.58 -15.37 12.82
N THR A 107 16.20 -16.11 11.75
CA THR A 107 17.12 -16.99 11.01
C THR A 107 17.75 -16.30 9.81
N GLN A 108 16.97 -15.54 9.03
CA GLN A 108 17.38 -14.91 7.78
C GLN A 108 16.80 -13.49 7.65
N PRO A 109 17.36 -12.50 8.36
CA PRO A 109 16.78 -11.13 8.41
C PRO A 109 16.72 -10.45 7.04
N LEU A 110 17.68 -10.73 6.12
CA LEU A 110 17.65 -10.16 4.76
C LEU A 110 16.46 -10.68 3.95
N VAL A 111 16.17 -11.98 4.01
CA VAL A 111 15.02 -12.57 3.31
C VAL A 111 13.71 -12.01 3.87
N TRP A 112 13.65 -11.82 5.20
CA TRP A 112 12.51 -11.20 5.85
C TRP A 112 12.27 -9.76 5.34
N VAL A 113 13.32 -8.95 5.20
CA VAL A 113 13.21 -7.58 4.65
C VAL A 113 12.69 -7.61 3.21
N VAL A 114 13.25 -8.47 2.34
CA VAL A 114 12.81 -8.59 0.93
C VAL A 114 11.33 -9.00 0.86
N LEU A 115 10.90 -9.93 1.71
CA LEU A 115 9.50 -10.36 1.79
C LEU A 115 8.58 -9.19 2.19
N TRP A 116 8.97 -8.42 3.22
CA TRP A 116 8.20 -7.24 3.63
C TRP A 116 8.17 -6.14 2.58
N LEU A 117 9.24 -5.91 1.85
CA LEU A 117 9.24 -5.00 0.69
C LEU A 117 8.26 -5.47 -0.40
N GLY A 118 8.15 -6.79 -0.62
CA GLY A 118 7.16 -7.37 -1.52
C GLY A 118 5.72 -7.13 -1.05
N ILE A 119 5.43 -7.34 0.24
CA ILE A 119 4.12 -7.06 0.84
C ILE A 119 3.79 -5.57 0.71
N LEU A 120 4.76 -4.70 1.00
CA LEU A 120 4.63 -3.25 0.90
C LEU A 120 4.36 -2.79 -0.54
N PHE A 121 4.99 -3.45 -1.53
CA PHE A 121 4.74 -3.19 -2.96
C PHE A 121 3.28 -3.48 -3.32
N VAL A 122 2.79 -4.65 -2.94
CA VAL A 122 1.40 -5.04 -3.21
C VAL A 122 0.43 -4.11 -2.50
N ALA A 123 0.67 -3.83 -1.21
CA ALA A 123 -0.14 -2.92 -0.43
C ALA A 123 -0.21 -1.52 -1.06
N GLY A 124 0.95 -0.92 -1.36
CA GLY A 124 1.02 0.40 -2.00
C GLY A 124 0.33 0.43 -3.36
N GLY A 125 0.52 -0.62 -4.16
CA GLY A 125 -0.17 -0.77 -5.45
C GLY A 125 -1.70 -0.79 -5.30
N VAL A 126 -2.22 -1.60 -4.38
CA VAL A 126 -3.67 -1.69 -4.12
C VAL A 126 -4.20 -0.34 -3.63
N LEU A 127 -3.51 0.32 -2.70
CA LEU A 127 -3.92 1.62 -2.16
C LEU A 127 -3.95 2.71 -3.24
N ALA A 128 -2.99 2.72 -4.16
CA ALA A 128 -2.98 3.62 -5.29
C ALA A 128 -4.19 3.40 -6.23
N THR A 129 -4.59 2.15 -6.45
CA THR A 129 -5.75 1.84 -7.31
C THR A 129 -7.07 2.31 -6.69
N LEU A 130 -7.19 2.38 -5.37
CA LEU A 130 -8.34 3.01 -4.71
C LEU A 130 -8.46 4.50 -5.08
N GLY A 131 -7.31 5.21 -5.15
CA GLY A 131 -7.29 6.60 -5.63
C GLY A 131 -7.81 6.72 -7.06
N LEU A 132 -7.46 5.79 -7.95
CA LEU A 132 -7.99 5.76 -9.31
C LEU A 132 -9.53 5.64 -9.33
N VAL A 133 -10.10 4.82 -8.44
CA VAL A 133 -11.57 4.68 -8.33
C VAL A 133 -12.22 5.97 -7.86
N VAL A 134 -11.60 6.70 -6.97
CA VAL A 134 -12.12 7.99 -6.48
C VAL A 134 -12.34 9.00 -7.61
N THR A 135 -11.60 8.88 -8.72
CA THR A 135 -11.80 9.73 -9.91
C THR A 135 -13.18 9.57 -10.58
N TYR A 136 -13.94 8.53 -10.23
CA TYR A 136 -15.33 8.36 -10.66
C TYR A 136 -16.34 9.14 -9.80
N ILE A 137 -15.92 9.55 -8.59
CA ILE A 137 -16.76 10.22 -7.60
C ILE A 137 -16.52 11.73 -7.60
N THR A 138 -15.29 12.16 -7.90
CA THR A 138 -14.89 13.56 -7.80
C THR A 138 -14.01 14.00 -8.97
N GLU A 139 -14.14 15.28 -9.32
CA GLU A 139 -13.28 15.95 -10.30
C GLU A 139 -12.10 16.70 -9.67
N TYR A 140 -12.05 16.74 -8.33
CA TYR A 140 -10.99 17.44 -7.60
C TYR A 140 -9.79 16.53 -7.34
N GLY A 141 -8.64 16.85 -7.96
CA GLY A 141 -7.41 16.05 -7.84
C GLY A 141 -6.92 15.85 -6.42
N LEU A 142 -7.09 16.85 -5.53
CA LEU A 142 -6.71 16.72 -4.12
C LEU A 142 -7.52 15.62 -3.42
N ILE A 143 -8.83 15.53 -3.68
CA ILE A 143 -9.72 14.55 -3.07
C ILE A 143 -9.32 13.13 -3.49
N VAL A 144 -8.87 12.96 -4.74
CA VAL A 144 -8.40 11.66 -5.26
C VAL A 144 -7.26 11.08 -4.43
N HIS A 145 -6.37 11.95 -3.93
CA HIS A 145 -5.24 11.51 -3.10
C HIS A 145 -5.59 11.37 -1.61
N VAL A 146 -6.43 12.27 -1.10
CA VAL A 146 -6.74 12.33 0.34
C VAL A 146 -7.82 11.32 0.74
N LEU A 147 -8.80 11.04 -0.13
CA LEU A 147 -9.93 10.18 0.22
C LEU A 147 -9.52 8.72 0.55
N PRO A 148 -8.62 8.05 -0.21
CA PRO A 148 -8.15 6.72 0.16
C PRO A 148 -7.44 6.69 1.52
N PHE A 149 -6.68 7.74 1.83
CA PHE A 149 -6.03 7.91 3.13
C PHE A 149 -7.07 8.02 4.26
N LEU A 150 -8.06 8.90 4.11
CA LEU A 150 -9.13 9.08 5.10
C LEU A 150 -9.94 7.80 5.29
N LEU A 151 -10.27 7.10 4.21
CA LEU A 151 -11.01 5.84 4.26
C LEU A 151 -10.27 4.79 5.10
N LEU A 152 -8.98 4.61 4.86
CA LEU A 152 -8.17 3.66 5.61
C LEU A 152 -8.00 4.07 7.07
N TYR A 153 -7.83 5.37 7.32
CA TYR A 153 -7.72 5.89 8.69
C TYR A 153 -9.02 5.65 9.48
N VAL A 154 -10.16 5.98 8.89
CA VAL A 154 -11.48 5.72 9.49
C VAL A 154 -11.68 4.22 9.71
N LEU A 155 -11.37 3.40 8.71
CA LEU A 155 -11.48 1.94 8.82
C LEU A 155 -10.62 1.41 9.98
N THR A 156 -9.36 1.83 10.07
CA THR A 156 -8.46 1.46 11.18
C THR A 156 -9.02 1.88 12.53
N THR A 157 -9.56 3.10 12.63
CA THR A 157 -10.15 3.62 13.88
C THR A 157 -11.38 2.80 14.29
N VAL A 158 -12.25 2.46 13.34
CA VAL A 158 -13.43 1.62 13.59
C VAL A 158 -13.03 0.21 14.04
N PHE A 159 -12.08 -0.43 13.36
CA PHE A 159 -11.58 -1.75 13.77
C PHE A 159 -10.97 -1.73 15.17
N THR A 160 -10.21 -0.67 15.48
CA THR A 160 -9.62 -0.51 16.82
C THR A 160 -10.71 -0.30 17.89
N ALA A 161 -11.73 0.51 17.61
CA ALA A 161 -12.86 0.74 18.53
C ALA A 161 -13.70 -0.52 18.77
N LEU A 162 -13.79 -1.42 17.79
CA LEU A 162 -14.46 -2.72 17.91
C LEU A 162 -13.61 -3.81 18.61
N GLY A 163 -12.38 -3.47 19.02
CA GLY A 163 -11.46 -4.43 19.65
C GLY A 163 -10.63 -5.28 18.67
N PHE A 164 -10.77 -5.05 17.37
CA PHE A 164 -10.03 -5.75 16.30
C PHE A 164 -8.82 -4.95 15.80
N GLY A 165 -8.18 -4.15 16.64
CA GLY A 165 -7.09 -3.25 16.26
C GLY A 165 -5.86 -3.95 15.65
N THR A 166 -5.63 -5.22 16.00
CA THR A 166 -4.55 -6.05 15.44
C THR A 166 -4.80 -6.48 13.98
N VAL A 167 -6.04 -6.36 13.53
CA VAL A 167 -6.54 -6.81 12.21
C VAL A 167 -6.86 -5.61 11.30
N SER A 168 -6.36 -4.43 11.60
CA SER A 168 -6.64 -3.26 10.77
C SER A 168 -5.62 -3.13 9.63
N PRO A 169 -6.02 -2.64 8.45
CA PRO A 169 -5.13 -2.56 7.27
C PRO A 169 -3.81 -1.82 7.50
N LEU A 170 -3.81 -0.78 8.35
CA LEU A 170 -2.59 -0.03 8.67
C LEU A 170 -1.68 -0.77 9.66
N THR A 171 -2.23 -1.58 10.56
CA THR A 171 -1.43 -2.37 11.51
C THR A 171 -0.89 -3.65 10.87
N THR A 172 -1.60 -4.23 9.91
CA THR A 172 -1.16 -5.43 9.20
C THR A 172 0.01 -5.16 8.25
N ILE A 173 0.12 -3.95 7.70
CA ILE A 173 1.25 -3.54 6.84
C ILE A 173 2.50 -3.20 7.67
N ASP A 174 2.35 -2.74 8.90
CA ASP A 174 3.48 -2.33 9.75
C ASP A 174 4.12 -3.56 10.42
N PRO A 175 5.36 -3.94 10.06
CA PRO A 175 6.03 -5.11 10.62
C PRO A 175 6.24 -5.02 12.13
N SER A 176 6.29 -3.81 12.70
CA SER A 176 6.46 -3.59 14.14
C SER A 176 5.18 -3.77 14.95
N ARG A 177 4.03 -3.69 14.31
CA ARG A 177 2.69 -3.77 14.92
C ARG A 177 1.91 -5.02 14.55
N ASN A 178 2.39 -5.77 13.56
CA ASN A 178 1.77 -7.00 13.09
C ASN A 178 1.99 -8.12 14.10
N VAL A 179 1.14 -8.18 15.13
CA VAL A 179 1.20 -9.18 16.19
C VAL A 179 0.04 -10.15 16.02
N GLY A 180 0.36 -11.43 15.79
CA GLY A 180 -0.63 -12.50 15.69
C GLY A 180 -1.52 -12.46 14.45
N CYS A 181 -1.17 -11.67 13.42
CA CYS A 181 -1.93 -11.61 12.18
C CYS A 181 -1.48 -12.72 11.23
N PRO A 182 -2.37 -13.64 10.82
CA PRO A 182 -2.01 -14.67 9.86
C PRO A 182 -1.98 -14.11 8.42
N LEU A 183 -1.13 -14.71 7.57
CA LEU A 183 -0.95 -14.29 6.17
C LEU A 183 -2.26 -14.27 5.35
N TRP A 184 -3.16 -15.25 5.59
CA TRP A 184 -4.43 -15.34 4.87
C TRP A 184 -5.33 -14.12 5.13
N LEU A 185 -5.27 -13.53 6.30
CA LEU A 185 -6.06 -12.36 6.68
C LEU A 185 -5.55 -11.11 5.96
N LEU A 186 -4.23 -10.91 5.90
CA LEU A 186 -3.61 -9.85 5.10
C LEU A 186 -3.99 -10.01 3.61
N ALA A 187 -3.92 -11.24 3.08
CA ALA A 187 -4.31 -11.52 1.70
C ALA A 187 -5.81 -11.23 1.45
N LEU A 188 -6.67 -11.52 2.43
CA LEU A 188 -8.10 -11.24 2.35
C LEU A 188 -8.37 -9.73 2.37
N GLU A 189 -7.76 -8.98 3.28
CA GLU A 189 -7.91 -7.52 3.36
C GLU A 189 -7.51 -6.83 2.06
N PHE A 190 -6.29 -7.10 1.60
CA PHE A 190 -5.79 -6.50 0.36
C PHE A 190 -6.49 -7.04 -0.87
N GLY A 191 -6.94 -8.29 -0.86
CA GLY A 191 -7.80 -8.87 -1.89
C GLY A 191 -9.14 -8.13 -2.02
N LEU A 192 -9.80 -7.86 -0.90
CA LEU A 192 -11.05 -7.08 -0.88
C LEU A 192 -10.83 -5.65 -1.38
N LEU A 193 -9.77 -4.98 -0.94
CA LEU A 193 -9.43 -3.63 -1.39
C LEU A 193 -9.07 -3.61 -2.88
N ALA A 194 -8.34 -4.61 -3.38
CA ALA A 194 -8.03 -4.75 -4.81
C ALA A 194 -9.30 -4.98 -5.65
N CYS A 195 -10.23 -5.81 -5.17
CA CYS A 195 -11.54 -5.99 -5.81
C CYS A 195 -12.33 -4.68 -5.83
N ALA A 196 -12.37 -3.94 -4.72
CA ALA A 196 -13.01 -2.64 -4.66
C ALA A 196 -12.39 -1.64 -5.67
N GLY A 197 -11.07 -1.74 -5.90
CA GLY A 197 -10.36 -0.98 -6.92
C GLY A 197 -10.62 -1.42 -8.36
N ALA A 198 -10.85 -2.71 -8.61
CA ALA A 198 -11.00 -3.26 -9.95
C ALA A 198 -12.46 -3.24 -10.47
N ILE A 199 -13.45 -3.46 -9.59
CA ILE A 199 -14.85 -3.60 -9.98
C ILE A 199 -15.39 -2.37 -10.74
N PRO A 200 -15.22 -1.11 -10.27
CA PRO A 200 -15.75 0.05 -10.98
C PRO A 200 -15.15 0.23 -12.37
N LEU A 201 -13.85 -0.07 -12.52
CA LEU A 201 -13.18 -0.02 -13.80
C LEU A 201 -13.70 -1.10 -14.77
N ALA A 202 -13.93 -2.31 -14.27
CA ALA A 202 -14.48 -3.42 -15.07
C ALA A 202 -15.93 -3.13 -15.52
N VAL A 203 -16.73 -2.50 -14.66
CA VAL A 203 -18.11 -2.08 -15.01
C VAL A 203 -18.08 -0.99 -16.09
N ASP A 204 -17.19 -0.02 -15.96
CA ASP A 204 -17.03 1.07 -16.94
C ASP A 204 -16.51 0.55 -18.29
N ALA A 205 -15.58 -0.40 -18.28
CA ALA A 205 -15.11 -1.08 -19.49
C ALA A 205 -16.27 -1.72 -20.28
N LYS A 206 -17.14 -2.49 -19.60
CA LYS A 206 -18.30 -3.14 -20.22
C LYS A 206 -19.37 -2.18 -20.74
N ARG A 207 -19.53 -1.01 -20.11
CA ARG A 207 -20.48 0.02 -20.57
C ARG A 207 -20.03 0.71 -21.86
N GLY A 208 -18.73 0.80 -22.08
CA GLY A 208 -18.17 1.41 -23.28
C GLY A 208 -18.17 0.50 -24.51
N GLU A 209 -18.49 -0.79 -24.37
CA GLU A 209 -18.59 -1.77 -25.45
C GLU A 209 -20.02 -1.92 -25.98
N ARG A 210 -21.01 -1.30 -25.36
CA ARG A 210 -22.41 -1.25 -25.79
C ARG A 210 -22.72 0.06 -26.49
#